data_8de261546d477d91dc26320692fb8c7c
#
_entry.id   8de261546d477d91dc26320692fb8c7c
#
_cell.length_a   1.000
_cell.length_b   1.000
_cell.length_c   1.000
_cell.angle_alpha   90.00
_cell.angle_beta   90.00
_cell.angle_gamma   90.00
#
_symmetry.space_group_name_H-M   'P 1'
#
loop_
_entity.id
_entity.type
_entity.pdbx_description
1 polymer ?
#
loop_
_entity_poly.entity_id
_entity_poly.type
_entity_poly.pdbx_seq_one_letter_code
_entity_poly.pdbx_strand_id
1 'polypeptide(L)'
;TIFFPLFFVTSSIISYFCSILFGMTHKIHILMEENIKEIPYGVSNFVTVVEQNQYYVDKTMYLPLLEKQPRSLFFIRPRRFGKSIFLSMLRAYYDIAQKPKFEARFGNLWVGKHPTPLQGAYQILSLDFSRVSGQADRLAINFNNYCCGALDDFAFVYEAYYYPGFKQEMKEQPDATTKINFLDRQARNCGARLYLIIDEYDNFTNVVLNEQGDEAYHSLTHASGFYRDVFKMFKGMFERIFMTGVSPVTLDDLTSGFNIGWNLSVKP
;
A
#
# COMPACT_ATOMS: atom_id res chain seq x y z
N THR A 1 35.83 50.11 57.29
CA THR A 1 34.66 49.22 57.50
C THR A 1 33.61 49.43 56.43
N ILE A 2 33.84 48.99 55.18
CA ILE A 2 32.85 48.91 54.09
C ILE A 2 33.19 47.67 53.29
N PHE A 3 32.67 46.50 53.70
CA PHE A 3 32.91 45.23 52.94
C PHE A 3 31.68 44.36 52.91
N PHE A 4 30.44 44.90 52.87
CA PHE A 4 29.23 44.05 52.90
C PHE A 4 28.16 44.20 51.79
N PRO A 5 28.28 45.01 50.74
CA PRO A 5 27.24 44.96 49.72
C PRO A 5 27.59 44.11 48.46
N LEU A 6 28.87 43.76 48.18
CA LEU A 6 29.20 43.07 46.94
C LEU A 6 28.80 41.60 46.91
N PHE A 7 28.77 40.91 48.05
CA PHE A 7 28.46 39.48 48.13
C PHE A 7 26.97 39.18 47.89
N PHE A 8 26.07 40.06 48.29
CA PHE A 8 24.64 39.88 48.07
C PHE A 8 24.21 40.13 46.61
N VAL A 9 24.86 41.06 45.92
CA VAL A 9 24.57 41.38 44.52
C VAL A 9 25.01 40.24 43.60
N THR A 10 26.17 39.63 43.87
CA THR A 10 26.68 38.50 43.10
C THR A 10 25.82 37.23 43.28
N SER A 11 25.35 36.95 44.49
CA SER A 11 24.47 35.82 44.76
C SER A 11 23.11 35.95 44.06
N SER A 12 22.51 37.13 44.07
CA SER A 12 21.23 37.39 43.37
C SER A 12 21.37 37.32 41.86
N ILE A 13 22.45 37.79 41.29
CA ILE A 13 22.73 37.70 39.84
C ILE A 13 22.97 36.27 39.41
N ILE A 14 23.73 35.50 40.18
CA ILE A 14 23.96 34.06 39.91
C ILE A 14 22.66 33.27 40.01
N SER A 15 21.83 33.52 41.02
CA SER A 15 20.51 32.89 41.16
C SER A 15 19.57 33.21 39.99
N TYR A 16 19.59 34.45 39.52
CA TYR A 16 18.80 34.90 38.38
C TYR A 16 19.30 34.22 37.05
N PHE A 17 20.61 34.14 36.83
CA PHE A 17 21.18 33.42 35.70
C PHE A 17 20.90 31.91 35.75
N CYS A 18 20.99 31.29 36.92
CA CYS A 18 20.63 29.88 37.07
C CYS A 18 19.16 29.60 36.77
N SER A 19 18.24 30.50 37.19
CA SER A 19 16.83 30.35 36.90
C SER A 19 16.49 30.54 35.42
N ILE A 20 17.19 31.45 34.73
CA ILE A 20 17.06 31.63 33.27
C ILE A 20 17.60 30.41 32.54
N LEU A 21 18.79 29.91 32.90
CA LEU A 21 19.38 28.71 32.31
C LEU A 21 18.50 27.48 32.54
N PHE A 22 17.97 27.30 33.75
CA PHE A 22 17.06 26.20 34.08
C PHE A 22 15.75 26.31 33.27
N GLY A 23 15.18 27.51 33.14
CA GLY A 23 14.01 27.77 32.33
C GLY A 23 14.27 27.52 30.83
N MET A 24 15.45 27.88 30.31
CA MET A 24 15.85 27.62 28.93
C MET A 24 16.08 26.12 28.69
N THR A 25 16.76 25.41 29.61
CA THR A 25 16.97 23.95 29.48
C THR A 25 15.65 23.20 29.55
N HIS A 26 14.73 23.60 30.45
CA HIS A 26 13.41 23.00 30.56
C HIS A 26 12.57 23.24 29.29
N LYS A 27 12.60 24.47 28.75
CA LYS A 27 11.92 24.80 27.49
C LYS A 27 12.51 24.08 26.28
N ILE A 28 13.84 23.92 26.23
CA ILE A 28 14.52 23.12 25.20
C ILE A 28 14.15 21.65 25.35
N HIS A 29 14.08 21.10 26.55
CA HIS A 29 13.68 19.72 26.81
C HIS A 29 12.25 19.46 26.32
N ILE A 30 11.30 20.33 26.64
CA ILE A 30 9.91 20.26 26.18
C ILE A 30 9.85 20.36 24.67
N LEU A 31 10.58 21.29 24.04
CA LEU A 31 10.62 21.42 22.57
C LEU A 31 11.29 20.21 21.86
N MET A 32 12.19 19.51 22.55
CA MET A 32 12.79 18.28 22.01
C MET A 32 11.84 17.08 22.16
N GLU A 33 11.07 16.99 23.26
CA GLU A 33 10.05 15.95 23.43
C GLU A 33 8.89 16.12 22.45
N GLU A 34 8.45 17.34 22.14
CA GLU A 34 7.40 17.62 21.15
C GLU A 34 7.80 17.26 19.72
N ASN A 35 9.09 17.12 19.41
CA ASN A 35 9.58 16.80 18.07
C ASN A 35 9.97 15.33 17.86
N ILE A 36 9.94 14.50 18.89
CA ILE A 36 10.23 13.06 18.74
C ILE A 36 8.98 12.37 18.18
N LYS A 37 9.04 12.00 16.90
CA LYS A 37 8.00 11.20 16.27
C LYS A 37 8.01 9.78 16.81
N GLU A 38 6.84 9.25 17.12
CA GLU A 38 6.69 7.85 17.50
C GLU A 38 7.07 6.91 16.36
N ILE A 39 7.73 5.80 16.70
CA ILE A 39 8.00 4.73 15.74
C ILE A 39 6.72 3.92 15.54
N PRO A 40 6.22 3.75 14.30
CA PRO A 40 5.00 3.02 14.01
C PRO A 40 5.21 1.51 14.22
N TYR A 41 4.94 1.02 15.42
CA TYR A 41 5.04 -0.41 15.71
C TYR A 41 3.77 -1.14 15.27
N GLY A 42 3.93 -2.13 14.37
CA GLY A 42 2.79 -2.92 13.87
C GLY A 42 1.86 -2.19 12.88
N VAL A 43 2.18 -0.96 12.48
CA VAL A 43 1.38 -0.18 11.53
C VAL A 43 1.87 -0.46 10.11
N SER A 44 0.99 -0.99 9.26
CA SER A 44 1.25 -1.27 7.84
C SER A 44 0.58 -0.28 6.89
N ASN A 45 -0.14 0.72 7.41
CA ASN A 45 -0.88 1.70 6.64
C ASN A 45 -0.16 3.05 6.63
N PHE A 46 0.31 3.49 5.46
CA PHE A 46 0.98 4.77 5.26
C PHE A 46 0.13 5.97 5.71
N VAL A 47 -1.17 5.95 5.39
CA VAL A 47 -2.08 7.05 5.74
C VAL A 47 -2.14 7.22 7.26
N THR A 48 -2.27 6.13 8.00
CA THR A 48 -2.26 6.14 9.46
C THR A 48 -0.95 6.71 10.02
N VAL A 49 0.20 6.27 9.48
CA VAL A 49 1.52 6.77 9.92
C VAL A 49 1.66 8.27 9.74
N VAL A 50 1.19 8.80 8.60
CA VAL A 50 1.29 10.24 8.32
C VAL A 50 0.27 11.05 9.12
N GLU A 51 -0.99 10.61 9.19
CA GLU A 51 -2.06 11.32 9.92
C GLU A 51 -1.81 11.33 11.43
N GLN A 52 -1.12 10.33 11.98
CA GLN A 52 -0.67 10.28 13.38
C GLN A 52 0.71 10.92 13.61
N ASN A 53 1.29 11.55 12.59
CA ASN A 53 2.62 12.17 12.64
C ASN A 53 3.73 11.24 13.14
N GLN A 54 3.63 9.93 12.85
CA GLN A 54 4.63 8.95 13.22
C GLN A 54 5.86 9.01 12.30
N TYR A 55 6.95 8.36 12.71
CA TYR A 55 8.19 8.32 11.93
C TYR A 55 7.99 7.52 10.64
N TYR A 56 8.23 8.14 9.50
CA TYR A 56 8.17 7.52 8.18
C TYR A 56 9.49 7.67 7.43
N VAL A 57 10.07 6.56 6.98
CA VAL A 57 11.22 6.59 6.06
C VAL A 57 10.70 6.88 4.67
N ASP A 58 10.96 8.08 4.18
CA ASP A 58 10.45 8.52 2.89
C ASP A 58 11.01 7.66 1.73
N LYS A 59 10.12 6.96 1.07
CA LYS A 59 10.39 6.16 -0.13
C LYS A 59 9.68 6.71 -1.36
N THR A 60 9.10 7.90 -1.28
CA THR A 60 8.31 8.46 -2.37
C THR A 60 9.17 8.89 -3.57
N MET A 61 10.48 9.08 -3.37
CA MET A 61 11.43 9.34 -4.45
C MET A 61 11.52 8.20 -5.48
N TYR A 62 11.07 6.99 -5.15
CA TYR A 62 11.03 5.87 -6.08
C TYR A 62 9.83 5.89 -7.03
N LEU A 63 8.79 6.70 -6.78
CA LEU A 63 7.59 6.75 -7.61
C LEU A 63 7.88 7.07 -9.09
N PRO A 64 8.66 8.12 -9.43
CA PRO A 64 9.00 8.40 -10.82
C PRO A 64 9.83 7.28 -11.49
N LEU A 65 10.59 6.53 -10.71
CA LEU A 65 11.36 5.39 -11.23
C LEU A 65 10.45 4.20 -11.54
N LEU A 66 9.45 3.93 -10.68
CA LEU A 66 8.44 2.91 -10.92
C LEU A 66 7.58 3.22 -12.14
N GLU A 67 7.26 4.49 -12.37
CA GLU A 67 6.47 4.90 -13.53
C GLU A 67 7.16 4.65 -14.87
N LYS A 68 8.49 4.65 -14.88
CA LYS A 68 9.32 4.33 -16.05
C LYS A 68 9.48 2.81 -16.29
N GLN A 69 9.09 1.99 -15.30
CA GLN A 69 9.20 0.53 -15.43
C GLN A 69 8.02 -0.04 -16.24
N PRO A 70 8.12 -1.30 -16.67
CA PRO A 70 7.03 -2.00 -17.32
C PRO A 70 5.73 -1.97 -16.50
N ARG A 71 4.64 -2.20 -17.18
CA ARG A 71 3.27 -2.15 -16.67
C ARG A 71 3.02 -3.05 -15.45
N SER A 72 3.61 -4.24 -15.43
CA SER A 72 3.43 -5.22 -14.36
C SER A 72 4.73 -5.40 -13.60
N LEU A 73 4.69 -5.12 -12.30
CA LEU A 73 5.84 -5.13 -11.42
C LEU A 73 5.64 -6.12 -10.27
N PHE A 74 6.70 -6.87 -9.98
CA PHE A 74 6.78 -7.76 -8.82
C PHE A 74 7.86 -7.27 -7.86
N PHE A 75 7.52 -7.27 -6.57
CA PHE A 75 8.44 -6.89 -5.53
C PHE A 75 8.46 -7.97 -4.44
N ILE A 76 9.47 -8.84 -4.51
CA ILE A 76 9.63 -9.98 -3.61
C ILE A 76 10.62 -9.58 -2.51
N ARG A 77 10.19 -9.61 -1.26
CA ARG A 77 11.01 -9.34 -0.08
C ARG A 77 10.53 -10.18 1.10
N PRO A 78 11.42 -10.53 2.03
CA PRO A 78 11.04 -11.22 3.26
C PRO A 78 9.92 -10.48 4.02
N ARG A 79 9.29 -11.18 4.96
CA ARG A 79 8.33 -10.54 5.87
C ARG A 79 9.00 -9.42 6.65
N ARG A 80 8.22 -8.38 7.04
CA ARG A 80 8.66 -7.19 7.81
C ARG A 80 9.60 -6.23 7.08
N PHE A 81 9.73 -6.33 5.76
CA PHE A 81 10.49 -5.39 4.92
C PHE A 81 9.69 -4.16 4.46
N GLY A 82 8.51 -3.94 5.04
CA GLY A 82 7.70 -2.76 4.75
C GLY A 82 6.97 -2.83 3.40
N LYS A 83 6.68 -4.02 2.88
CA LYS A 83 5.91 -4.22 1.63
C LYS A 83 4.53 -3.56 1.72
N SER A 84 3.74 -3.93 2.72
CA SER A 84 2.35 -3.47 2.86
C SER A 84 2.24 -1.96 3.08
N ILE A 85 3.16 -1.34 3.85
CA ILE A 85 3.19 0.12 3.99
C ILE A 85 3.55 0.81 2.67
N PHE A 86 4.42 0.21 1.86
CA PHE A 86 4.76 0.70 0.53
C PHE A 86 3.56 0.62 -0.41
N LEU A 87 2.81 -0.49 -0.41
CA LEU A 87 1.57 -0.62 -1.19
C LEU A 87 0.50 0.38 -0.75
N SER A 88 0.37 0.59 0.56
CA SER A 88 -0.53 1.61 1.10
C SER A 88 -0.15 3.03 0.65
N MET A 89 1.15 3.34 0.56
CA MET A 89 1.64 4.60 0.01
C MET A 89 1.36 4.73 -1.48
N LEU A 90 1.57 3.67 -2.30
CA LEU A 90 1.21 3.65 -3.72
C LEU A 90 -0.29 3.92 -3.91
N ARG A 91 -1.13 3.24 -3.13
CA ARG A 91 -2.57 3.46 -3.14
C ARG A 91 -2.93 4.90 -2.80
N ALA A 92 -2.39 5.45 -1.72
CA ALA A 92 -2.67 6.83 -1.32
C ALA A 92 -2.23 7.87 -2.36
N TYR A 93 -1.17 7.58 -3.14
CA TYR A 93 -0.61 8.47 -4.15
C TYR A 93 -1.37 8.42 -5.48
N TYR A 94 -1.67 7.22 -5.98
CA TYR A 94 -2.22 7.03 -7.32
C TYR A 94 -3.75 7.07 -7.38
N ASP A 95 -4.44 6.87 -6.25
CA ASP A 95 -5.89 6.79 -6.19
C ASP A 95 -6.55 8.14 -6.44
N ILE A 96 -7.41 8.20 -7.46
CA ILE A 96 -8.16 9.40 -7.83
C ILE A 96 -9.09 9.89 -6.71
N ALA A 97 -9.64 8.96 -5.90
CA ALA A 97 -10.48 9.29 -4.76
C ALA A 97 -9.68 9.93 -3.60
N GLN A 98 -8.35 9.74 -3.57
CA GLN A 98 -7.46 10.31 -2.57
C GLN A 98 -6.79 11.61 -3.02
N LYS A 99 -6.96 12.00 -4.28
CA LYS A 99 -6.35 13.21 -4.86
C LYS A 99 -6.54 14.48 -4.04
N PRO A 100 -7.71 14.77 -3.45
CA PRO A 100 -7.90 15.96 -2.62
C PRO A 100 -7.05 15.98 -1.33
N LYS A 101 -6.58 14.81 -0.87
CA LYS A 101 -5.78 14.66 0.35
C LYS A 101 -4.26 14.66 0.09
N PHE A 102 -3.85 14.91 -1.15
CA PHE A 102 -2.45 14.82 -1.57
C PHE A 102 -1.53 15.72 -0.74
N GLU A 103 -1.84 17.01 -0.65
CA GLU A 103 -1.01 17.97 0.07
C GLU A 103 -0.87 17.62 1.55
N ALA A 104 -1.98 17.25 2.20
CA ALA A 104 -1.97 16.88 3.62
C ALA A 104 -1.11 15.64 3.92
N ARG A 105 -1.01 14.69 2.98
CA ARG A 105 -0.31 13.42 3.20
C ARG A 105 1.11 13.41 2.64
N PHE A 106 1.36 14.12 1.56
CA PHE A 106 2.62 14.05 0.82
C PHE A 106 3.39 15.37 0.82
N GLY A 107 2.80 16.50 1.21
CA GLY A 107 3.41 17.83 1.11
C GLY A 107 4.79 17.92 1.77
N ASN A 108 5.01 17.22 2.88
CA ASN A 108 6.30 17.18 3.58
C ASN A 108 7.27 16.10 3.07
N LEU A 109 6.85 15.25 2.13
CA LEU A 109 7.66 14.19 1.53
C LEU A 109 8.30 14.64 0.22
N TRP A 110 9.26 13.86 -0.28
CA TRP A 110 9.97 14.18 -1.51
C TRP A 110 9.00 14.38 -2.70
N VAL A 111 8.02 13.49 -2.87
CA VAL A 111 7.05 13.56 -3.97
C VAL A 111 6.06 14.72 -3.84
N GLY A 112 5.84 15.23 -2.64
CA GLY A 112 5.02 16.44 -2.42
C GLY A 112 5.61 17.65 -3.13
N LYS A 113 6.95 17.73 -3.18
CA LYS A 113 7.70 18.77 -3.90
C LYS A 113 7.95 18.43 -5.38
N HIS A 114 7.82 17.16 -5.77
CA HIS A 114 8.09 16.64 -7.11
C HIS A 114 6.96 15.70 -7.58
N PRO A 115 5.71 16.17 -7.64
CA PRO A 115 4.59 15.32 -8.05
C PRO A 115 4.74 14.89 -9.51
N THR A 116 4.28 13.67 -9.81
CA THR A 116 4.27 13.14 -11.17
C THR A 116 2.91 13.41 -11.84
N PRO A 117 2.83 13.36 -13.19
CA PRO A 117 1.55 13.46 -13.89
C PRO A 117 0.54 12.35 -13.55
N LEU A 118 1.01 11.24 -12.95
CA LEU A 118 0.17 10.11 -12.58
C LEU A 118 -0.41 10.20 -11.16
N GLN A 119 -0.12 11.26 -10.41
CA GLN A 119 -0.69 11.49 -9.09
C GLN A 119 -2.21 11.57 -9.17
N GLY A 120 -2.91 10.73 -8.40
CA GLY A 120 -4.37 10.70 -8.35
C GLY A 120 -5.01 10.45 -9.73
N ALA A 121 -4.38 9.58 -10.56
CA ALA A 121 -4.83 9.33 -11.92
C ALA A 121 -5.56 8.00 -12.12
N TYR A 122 -5.61 7.14 -11.10
CA TYR A 122 -6.12 5.78 -11.22
C TYR A 122 -7.28 5.49 -10.26
N GLN A 123 -8.15 4.59 -10.67
CA GLN A 123 -9.01 3.85 -9.76
C GLN A 123 -8.29 2.56 -9.36
N ILE A 124 -8.20 2.28 -8.07
CA ILE A 124 -7.34 1.22 -7.55
C ILE A 124 -8.16 0.05 -7.04
N LEU A 125 -7.96 -1.14 -7.63
CA LEU A 125 -8.37 -2.40 -7.02
C LEU A 125 -7.21 -2.91 -6.17
N SER A 126 -7.44 -3.08 -4.86
CA SER A 126 -6.44 -3.55 -3.90
C SER A 126 -6.86 -4.90 -3.36
N LEU A 127 -6.02 -5.91 -3.54
CA LEU A 127 -6.23 -7.28 -3.07
C LEU A 127 -5.12 -7.65 -2.08
N ASP A 128 -5.50 -8.32 -1.00
CA ASP A 128 -4.58 -8.87 0.00
C ASP A 128 -4.89 -10.37 0.14
N PHE A 129 -4.06 -11.19 -0.48
CA PHE A 129 -4.31 -12.64 -0.51
C PHE A 129 -3.96 -13.36 0.79
N SER A 130 -3.40 -12.66 1.79
CA SER A 130 -3.32 -13.21 3.14
C SER A 130 -4.70 -13.46 3.78
N ARG A 131 -5.72 -12.79 3.26
CA ARG A 131 -7.11 -12.92 3.72
C ARG A 131 -7.84 -14.12 3.10
N VAL A 132 -7.26 -14.74 2.08
CA VAL A 132 -7.81 -15.94 1.48
C VAL A 132 -7.31 -17.14 2.28
N SER A 133 -8.21 -17.77 3.03
CA SER A 133 -7.90 -18.92 3.89
C SER A 133 -8.92 -20.02 3.67
N GLY A 134 -8.59 -21.22 4.12
CA GLY A 134 -9.48 -22.37 4.13
C GLY A 134 -8.82 -23.64 3.61
N GLN A 135 -9.53 -24.76 3.79
CA GLN A 135 -9.13 -26.05 3.25
C GLN A 135 -9.17 -26.02 1.71
N ALA A 136 -8.40 -26.87 1.06
CA ALA A 136 -8.23 -26.84 -0.40
C ALA A 136 -9.53 -26.99 -1.17
N ASP A 137 -10.44 -27.83 -0.70
CA ASP A 137 -11.75 -28.06 -1.30
C ASP A 137 -12.61 -26.78 -1.37
N ARG A 138 -12.37 -25.82 -0.48
CA ARG A 138 -13.08 -24.54 -0.40
C ARG A 138 -12.26 -23.34 -0.86
N LEU A 139 -10.99 -23.54 -1.17
CA LEU A 139 -10.07 -22.43 -1.47
C LEU A 139 -10.52 -21.62 -2.69
N ALA A 140 -10.98 -22.28 -3.75
CA ALA A 140 -11.51 -21.63 -4.94
C ALA A 140 -12.76 -20.78 -4.63
N ILE A 141 -13.66 -21.31 -3.80
CA ILE A 141 -14.87 -20.61 -3.37
C ILE A 141 -14.50 -19.39 -2.51
N ASN A 142 -13.58 -19.56 -1.56
CA ASN A 142 -13.15 -18.49 -0.66
C ASN A 142 -12.42 -17.39 -1.44
N PHE A 143 -11.58 -17.75 -2.41
CA PHE A 143 -10.94 -16.80 -3.30
C PHE A 143 -11.96 -16.02 -4.14
N ASN A 144 -12.93 -16.71 -4.75
CA ASN A 144 -14.01 -16.08 -5.50
C ASN A 144 -14.78 -15.09 -4.63
N ASN A 145 -15.20 -15.52 -3.43
CA ASN A 145 -15.96 -14.66 -2.50
C ASN A 145 -15.15 -13.44 -2.06
N TYR A 146 -13.86 -13.62 -1.80
CA TYR A 146 -12.95 -12.52 -1.46
C TYR A 146 -12.84 -11.51 -2.60
N CYS A 147 -12.63 -11.98 -3.83
CA CYS A 147 -12.56 -11.10 -5.01
C CYS A 147 -13.90 -10.40 -5.28
N CYS A 148 -15.03 -11.08 -5.10
CA CYS A 148 -16.35 -10.46 -5.19
C CYS A 148 -16.51 -9.31 -4.20
N GLY A 149 -16.16 -9.52 -2.93
CA GLY A 149 -16.20 -8.48 -1.91
C GLY A 149 -15.32 -7.27 -2.26
N ALA A 150 -14.09 -7.51 -2.71
CA ALA A 150 -13.17 -6.44 -3.12
C ALA A 150 -13.70 -5.63 -4.32
N LEU A 151 -14.37 -6.28 -5.27
CA LEU A 151 -15.00 -5.62 -6.42
C LEU A 151 -16.25 -4.83 -6.05
N ASP A 152 -17.02 -5.33 -5.08
CA ASP A 152 -18.16 -4.58 -4.51
C ASP A 152 -17.69 -3.34 -3.75
N ASP A 153 -16.60 -3.45 -2.96
CA ASP A 153 -15.95 -2.31 -2.30
C ASP A 153 -15.41 -1.30 -3.32
N PHE A 154 -14.79 -1.77 -4.41
CA PHE A 154 -14.37 -0.92 -5.52
C PHE A 154 -15.55 -0.14 -6.10
N ALA A 155 -16.65 -0.82 -6.39
CA ALA A 155 -17.83 -0.18 -6.96
C ALA A 155 -18.46 0.85 -5.99
N PHE A 156 -18.40 0.59 -4.69
CA PHE A 156 -18.84 1.56 -3.68
C PHE A 156 -17.96 2.82 -3.65
N VAL A 157 -16.63 2.65 -3.68
CA VAL A 157 -15.69 3.78 -3.60
C VAL A 157 -15.75 4.67 -4.85
N TYR A 158 -15.93 4.06 -6.02
CA TYR A 158 -15.84 4.76 -7.30
C TYR A 158 -17.20 4.99 -7.98
N GLU A 159 -18.34 4.77 -7.30
CA GLU A 159 -19.68 4.92 -7.85
C GLU A 159 -19.89 6.27 -8.58
N ALA A 160 -19.35 7.37 -8.00
CA ALA A 160 -19.48 8.70 -8.56
C ALA A 160 -18.73 8.92 -9.90
N TYR A 161 -17.85 8.01 -10.29
CA TYR A 161 -17.10 8.06 -11.55
C TYR A 161 -17.78 7.28 -12.68
N TYR A 162 -18.87 6.59 -12.36
CA TYR A 162 -19.65 5.79 -13.30
C TYR A 162 -21.10 6.33 -13.41
N TYR A 163 -21.93 5.58 -14.09
CA TYR A 163 -23.34 5.92 -14.21
C TYR A 163 -24.17 5.52 -12.98
N PRO A 164 -25.32 6.16 -12.73
CA PRO A 164 -26.22 5.76 -11.66
C PRO A 164 -26.68 4.30 -11.80
N GLY A 165 -26.50 3.49 -10.76
CA GLY A 165 -26.81 2.06 -10.77
C GLY A 165 -25.59 1.14 -10.97
N PHE A 166 -24.42 1.68 -11.31
CA PHE A 166 -23.19 0.90 -11.50
C PHE A 166 -22.90 -0.05 -10.33
N LYS A 167 -22.98 0.46 -9.10
CA LYS A 167 -22.74 -0.34 -7.89
C LYS A 167 -23.76 -1.46 -7.74
N GLN A 168 -25.01 -1.22 -8.03
CA GLN A 168 -26.06 -2.23 -7.95
C GLN A 168 -25.85 -3.32 -9.00
N GLU A 169 -25.58 -2.95 -10.23
CA GLU A 169 -25.30 -3.91 -11.31
C GLU A 169 -24.03 -4.73 -11.05
N MET A 170 -22.99 -4.10 -10.46
CA MET A 170 -21.80 -4.84 -10.01
C MET A 170 -22.15 -5.91 -8.97
N LYS A 171 -22.98 -5.55 -8.01
CA LYS A 171 -23.40 -6.49 -6.94
C LYS A 171 -24.21 -7.65 -7.48
N GLU A 172 -24.99 -7.45 -8.54
CA GLU A 172 -25.81 -8.48 -9.19
C GLU A 172 -25.00 -9.49 -10.00
N GLN A 173 -23.74 -9.23 -10.31
CA GLN A 173 -22.87 -10.19 -11.00
C GLN A 173 -22.60 -11.40 -10.07
N PRO A 174 -22.77 -12.64 -10.55
CA PRO A 174 -22.82 -13.84 -9.72
C PRO A 174 -21.45 -14.25 -9.13
N ASP A 175 -20.35 -13.92 -9.79
CA ASP A 175 -19.01 -14.36 -9.42
C ASP A 175 -17.92 -13.33 -9.76
N ALA A 176 -16.70 -13.55 -9.28
CA ALA A 176 -15.58 -12.64 -9.49
C ALA A 176 -15.23 -12.47 -10.97
N THR A 177 -15.35 -13.52 -11.79
CA THR A 177 -15.05 -13.47 -13.23
C THR A 177 -16.00 -12.54 -13.96
N THR A 178 -17.30 -12.67 -13.70
CA THR A 178 -18.33 -11.82 -14.30
C THR A 178 -18.23 -10.38 -13.81
N LYS A 179 -17.94 -10.17 -12.51
CA LYS A 179 -17.68 -8.84 -11.94
C LYS A 179 -16.45 -8.16 -12.59
N ILE A 180 -15.36 -8.90 -12.80
CA ILE A 180 -14.14 -8.38 -13.46
C ILE A 180 -14.46 -7.99 -14.91
N ASN A 181 -15.15 -8.84 -15.68
CA ASN A 181 -15.55 -8.54 -17.04
C ASN A 181 -16.51 -7.34 -17.12
N PHE A 182 -17.43 -7.25 -16.17
CA PHE A 182 -18.33 -6.10 -16.05
C PHE A 182 -17.54 -4.81 -15.79
N LEU A 183 -16.63 -4.82 -14.81
CA LEU A 183 -15.77 -3.67 -14.51
C LEU A 183 -14.91 -3.25 -15.70
N ASP A 184 -14.26 -4.20 -16.40
CA ASP A 184 -13.44 -3.91 -17.58
C ASP A 184 -14.24 -3.17 -18.66
N ARG A 185 -15.43 -3.67 -18.96
CA ARG A 185 -16.32 -3.05 -19.94
C ARG A 185 -16.73 -1.63 -19.52
N GLN A 186 -17.12 -1.44 -18.26
CA GLN A 186 -17.56 -0.14 -17.77
C GLN A 186 -16.41 0.87 -17.67
N ALA A 187 -15.24 0.43 -17.22
CA ALA A 187 -14.05 1.25 -17.16
C ALA A 187 -13.63 1.77 -18.56
N ARG A 188 -13.69 0.91 -19.57
CA ARG A 188 -13.43 1.32 -20.97
C ARG A 188 -14.45 2.33 -21.46
N ASN A 189 -15.73 2.14 -21.15
CA ASN A 189 -16.81 3.03 -21.58
C ASN A 189 -16.67 4.46 -21.03
N CYS A 190 -16.18 4.60 -19.80
CA CYS A 190 -15.98 5.92 -19.17
C CYS A 190 -14.53 6.42 -19.23
N GLY A 191 -13.62 5.69 -19.86
CA GLY A 191 -12.20 6.04 -19.96
C GLY A 191 -11.46 6.00 -18.62
N ALA A 192 -11.91 5.18 -17.67
CA ALA A 192 -11.27 5.03 -16.37
C ALA A 192 -9.94 4.29 -16.52
N ARG A 193 -8.91 4.78 -15.81
CA ARG A 193 -7.60 4.15 -15.72
C ARG A 193 -7.55 3.29 -14.48
N LEU A 194 -7.27 2.01 -14.64
CA LEU A 194 -7.28 1.03 -13.56
C LEU A 194 -5.87 0.62 -13.14
N TYR A 195 -5.63 0.55 -11.84
CA TYR A 195 -4.40 0.06 -11.24
C TYR A 195 -4.71 -1.07 -10.26
N LEU A 196 -4.07 -2.22 -10.44
CA LEU A 196 -4.19 -3.38 -9.55
C LEU A 196 -3.02 -3.41 -8.58
N ILE A 197 -3.30 -3.48 -7.29
CA ILE A 197 -2.31 -3.67 -6.22
C ILE A 197 -2.62 -4.98 -5.50
N ILE A 198 -1.65 -5.90 -5.44
CA ILE A 198 -1.81 -7.18 -4.76
C ILE A 198 -0.72 -7.33 -3.69
N ASP A 199 -1.14 -7.52 -2.44
CA ASP A 199 -0.24 -7.95 -1.36
C ASP A 199 -0.31 -9.46 -1.16
N GLU A 200 0.83 -10.06 -0.80
CA GLU A 200 0.99 -11.48 -0.50
C GLU A 200 0.40 -12.43 -1.57
N TYR A 201 0.71 -12.15 -2.86
CA TYR A 201 0.18 -12.92 -4.00
C TYR A 201 0.45 -14.42 -3.90
N ASP A 202 1.48 -14.82 -3.18
CA ASP A 202 1.94 -16.19 -3.02
C ASP A 202 1.44 -16.88 -1.73
N ASN A 203 0.68 -16.18 -0.89
CA ASN A 203 0.35 -16.68 0.44
C ASN A 203 -0.46 -17.98 0.40
N PHE A 204 -1.60 -18.00 -0.28
CA PHE A 204 -2.47 -19.19 -0.25
C PHE A 204 -1.90 -20.34 -1.10
N THR A 205 -1.16 -20.08 -2.16
CA THR A 205 -0.50 -21.10 -2.95
C THR A 205 0.61 -21.78 -2.17
N ASN A 206 1.35 -21.02 -1.34
CA ASN A 206 2.33 -21.59 -0.42
C ASN A 206 1.68 -22.44 0.67
N VAL A 207 0.50 -22.06 1.16
CA VAL A 207 -0.28 -22.89 2.12
C VAL A 207 -0.66 -24.22 1.49
N VAL A 208 -1.20 -24.19 0.27
CA VAL A 208 -1.59 -25.41 -0.45
C VAL A 208 -0.38 -26.31 -0.71
N LEU A 209 0.73 -25.76 -1.18
CA LEU A 209 1.95 -26.51 -1.42
C LEU A 209 2.44 -27.22 -0.14
N ASN A 210 2.42 -26.51 0.98
CA ASN A 210 2.90 -27.06 2.27
C ASN A 210 1.95 -28.09 2.89
N GLU A 211 0.63 -27.92 2.74
CA GLU A 211 -0.36 -28.76 3.40
C GLU A 211 -0.81 -29.97 2.56
N GLN A 212 -0.77 -29.86 1.23
CA GLN A 212 -1.40 -30.79 0.30
C GLN A 212 -0.50 -31.32 -0.79
N GLY A 213 0.74 -30.78 -0.86
CA GLY A 213 1.77 -31.20 -1.83
C GLY A 213 1.59 -30.67 -3.24
N ASP A 214 2.48 -31.16 -4.12
CA ASP A 214 2.68 -30.63 -5.46
C ASP A 214 1.47 -30.79 -6.38
N GLU A 215 0.71 -31.88 -6.28
CA GLU A 215 -0.46 -32.12 -7.16
C GLU A 215 -1.56 -31.09 -6.95
N ALA A 216 -1.88 -30.78 -5.70
CA ALA A 216 -2.88 -29.76 -5.35
C ALA A 216 -2.41 -28.36 -5.78
N TYR A 217 -1.14 -28.05 -5.56
CA TYR A 217 -0.52 -26.79 -6.01
C TYR A 217 -0.61 -26.65 -7.53
N HIS A 218 -0.24 -27.69 -8.27
CA HIS A 218 -0.32 -27.70 -9.73
C HIS A 218 -1.74 -27.55 -10.26
N SER A 219 -2.74 -28.11 -9.59
CA SER A 219 -4.15 -27.93 -9.98
C SER A 219 -4.62 -26.48 -9.89
N LEU A 220 -4.03 -25.67 -9.00
CA LEU A 220 -4.36 -24.25 -8.84
C LEU A 220 -3.61 -23.34 -9.83
N THR A 221 -2.35 -23.67 -10.12
CA THR A 221 -1.42 -22.78 -10.84
C THR A 221 -1.22 -23.15 -12.31
N HIS A 222 -1.46 -24.41 -12.69
CA HIS A 222 -1.25 -24.91 -14.04
C HIS A 222 -2.46 -24.68 -14.98
N ALA A 223 -2.38 -25.13 -16.19
CA ALA A 223 -3.13 -24.72 -17.39
C ALA A 223 -4.64 -24.50 -17.28
N SER A 224 -5.31 -25.08 -16.28
CA SER A 224 -6.76 -24.95 -16.04
C SER A 224 -7.08 -24.42 -14.63
N GLY A 225 -6.09 -23.95 -13.89
CA GLY A 225 -6.30 -23.47 -12.51
C GLY A 225 -7.01 -22.12 -12.46
N PHE A 226 -8.05 -22.02 -11.61
CA PHE A 226 -8.85 -20.79 -11.46
C PHE A 226 -7.99 -19.56 -11.11
N TYR A 227 -6.91 -19.73 -10.35
CA TYR A 227 -5.98 -18.68 -9.99
C TYR A 227 -5.29 -18.07 -11.22
N ARG A 228 -4.77 -18.92 -12.08
CA ARG A 228 -4.16 -18.50 -13.35
C ARG A 228 -5.14 -17.76 -14.26
N ASP A 229 -6.38 -18.23 -14.32
CA ASP A 229 -7.39 -17.63 -15.19
C ASP A 229 -7.77 -16.20 -14.72
N VAL A 230 -7.91 -15.98 -13.41
CA VAL A 230 -8.09 -14.64 -12.85
C VAL A 230 -6.92 -13.72 -13.18
N PHE A 231 -5.68 -14.19 -13.04
CA PHE A 231 -4.50 -13.39 -13.39
C PHE A 231 -4.40 -13.05 -14.88
N LYS A 232 -4.83 -13.96 -15.77
CA LYS A 232 -4.91 -13.66 -17.21
C LYS A 232 -5.89 -12.54 -17.51
N MET A 233 -7.04 -12.52 -16.82
CA MET A 233 -8.03 -11.44 -16.96
C MET A 233 -7.45 -10.11 -16.48
N PHE A 234 -6.79 -10.08 -15.31
CA PHE A 234 -6.15 -8.88 -14.80
C PHE A 234 -5.15 -8.27 -15.77
N LYS A 235 -4.37 -9.10 -16.47
CA LYS A 235 -3.37 -8.64 -17.43
C LYS A 235 -3.94 -7.80 -18.57
N GLY A 236 -5.14 -8.11 -19.04
CA GLY A 236 -5.78 -7.37 -20.15
C GLY A 236 -6.43 -6.05 -19.72
N MET A 237 -6.84 -5.94 -18.46
CA MET A 237 -7.73 -4.94 -17.96
C MET A 237 -6.99 -3.76 -17.30
N PHE A 238 -6.01 -4.03 -16.45
CA PHE A 238 -5.33 -2.99 -15.68
C PHE A 238 -4.20 -2.33 -16.46
N GLU A 239 -4.13 -1.00 -16.42
CA GLU A 239 -3.03 -0.25 -17.04
C GLU A 239 -1.72 -0.46 -16.30
N ARG A 240 -1.80 -0.63 -14.98
CA ARG A 240 -0.65 -0.97 -14.13
C ARG A 240 -1.02 -2.05 -13.11
N ILE A 241 -0.03 -2.88 -12.82
CA ILE A 241 -0.14 -3.94 -11.80
C ILE A 241 1.10 -3.89 -10.92
N PHE A 242 0.93 -3.87 -9.60
CA PHE A 242 2.02 -3.98 -8.64
C PHE A 242 1.70 -5.10 -7.64
N MET A 243 2.57 -6.09 -7.56
CA MET A 243 2.37 -7.25 -6.70
C MET A 243 3.53 -7.44 -5.74
N THR A 244 3.22 -7.81 -4.50
CA THR A 244 4.23 -8.18 -3.50
C THR A 244 4.02 -9.59 -3.00
N GLY A 245 5.13 -10.24 -2.66
CA GLY A 245 5.15 -11.58 -2.09
C GLY A 245 6.45 -11.86 -1.36
N VAL A 246 6.59 -13.10 -0.90
CA VAL A 246 7.76 -13.61 -0.19
C VAL A 246 8.54 -14.62 -1.04
N SER A 247 7.84 -15.42 -1.84
CA SER A 247 8.40 -16.49 -2.65
C SER A 247 8.32 -16.21 -4.14
N PRO A 248 9.37 -16.48 -4.93
CA PRO A 248 9.31 -16.42 -6.38
C PRO A 248 8.64 -17.65 -7.01
N VAL A 249 8.48 -18.75 -6.29
CA VAL A 249 8.04 -20.06 -6.83
C VAL A 249 6.72 -19.95 -7.59
N THR A 250 5.73 -19.32 -6.98
CA THR A 250 4.41 -19.10 -7.61
C THR A 250 4.50 -18.21 -8.86
N LEU A 251 5.52 -17.37 -8.94
CA LEU A 251 5.73 -16.44 -10.03
C LEU A 251 6.10 -17.16 -11.32
N ASP A 252 6.99 -18.15 -11.25
CA ASP A 252 7.44 -18.90 -12.41
C ASP A 252 6.30 -19.73 -13.02
N ASP A 253 5.45 -20.32 -12.18
CA ASP A 253 4.27 -21.06 -12.62
C ASP A 253 3.17 -20.15 -13.20
N LEU A 254 2.99 -18.98 -12.61
CA LEU A 254 2.09 -17.96 -13.15
C LEU A 254 2.66 -17.31 -14.41
N THR A 255 4.00 -17.12 -14.50
CA THR A 255 4.66 -16.41 -15.60
C THR A 255 4.82 -17.26 -16.85
N SER A 256 4.67 -18.59 -16.82
CA SER A 256 4.51 -19.38 -18.06
C SER A 256 3.29 -18.91 -18.90
N GLY A 257 2.37 -18.12 -18.28
CA GLY A 257 1.33 -17.32 -18.92
C GLY A 257 1.48 -15.80 -18.76
N PHE A 258 2.44 -15.32 -17.94
CA PHE A 258 2.64 -13.93 -17.53
C PHE A 258 4.02 -13.38 -17.94
N ASN A 259 4.52 -13.74 -19.11
CA ASN A 259 5.83 -13.32 -19.66
C ASN A 259 6.11 -11.80 -19.65
N ILE A 260 5.45 -11.02 -18.80
CA ILE A 260 5.45 -9.55 -18.83
C ILE A 260 5.70 -8.93 -17.44
N GLY A 261 5.88 -9.73 -16.39
CA GLY A 261 6.15 -9.20 -15.06
C GLY A 261 7.65 -8.90 -14.87
N TRP A 262 7.96 -7.65 -14.50
CA TRP A 262 9.32 -7.24 -14.18
C TRP A 262 9.61 -7.39 -12.70
N ASN A 263 10.59 -8.24 -12.36
CA ASN A 263 10.98 -8.45 -10.97
C ASN A 263 11.95 -7.35 -10.51
N LEU A 264 11.47 -6.46 -9.65
CA LEU A 264 12.26 -5.37 -9.07
C LEU A 264 13.27 -5.85 -8.01
N SER A 265 13.15 -7.11 -7.55
CA SER A 265 13.97 -7.64 -6.47
C SER A 265 15.38 -8.02 -6.92
N VAL A 266 15.60 -8.20 -8.20
CA VAL A 266 16.82 -8.77 -8.81
C VAL A 266 17.72 -7.69 -9.41
N LYS A 267 17.26 -6.42 -9.46
CA LYS A 267 18.11 -5.32 -9.96
C LYS A 267 18.72 -4.51 -8.83
N PRO A 268 20.01 -4.17 -8.93
CA PRO A 268 20.68 -3.26 -8.00
C PRO A 268 20.13 -1.85 -8.06
#